data_c92713a756026d21a9c951c9e7a86352
#
_entry.id   c92713a756026d21a9c951c9e7a86352
#
_cell.length_a   1.000
_cell.length_b   1.000
_cell.length_c   1.000
_cell.angle_alpha   90.00
_cell.angle_beta   90.00
_cell.angle_gamma   90.00
#
_symmetry.space_group_name_H-M   'P 1'
#
loop_
_entity.id
_entity.type
_entity.pdbx_description
1 polymer ?
#
loop_
_entity_poly.entity_id
_entity_poly.type
_entity_poly.pdbx_seq_one_letter_code
_entity_poly.pdbx_strand_id
1 'polypeptide(L)'
;MNKTIIGVSLFSFSVLFSATTFAQTTPEYAKLIEQAHQKYKSNNDGKVADYIPALATYSPNNFAITIATVDGKIYQVGDVNKPFPMESLSKVFTMALAMEQHGPQVVLDKLGANAT
;
A
#
# COMPACT_ATOMS: atom_id res chain seq x y z
N MET A 1 51.76 -50.96 39.13
CA MET A 1 50.39 -50.45 38.97
C MET A 1 50.46 -49.15 38.13
N ASN A 2 50.36 -49.29 36.83
CA ASN A 2 50.45 -48.13 35.92
C ASN A 2 49.03 -47.55 35.65
N LYS A 3 48.83 -46.29 35.99
CA LYS A 3 47.60 -45.55 35.65
C LYS A 3 47.87 -44.77 34.37
N THR A 4 47.25 -45.22 33.25
CA THR A 4 47.22 -44.53 31.99
C THR A 4 46.15 -43.42 32.05
N ILE A 5 46.58 -42.16 31.91
CA ILE A 5 45.65 -41.00 31.81
C ILE A 5 45.36 -40.79 30.34
N ILE A 6 44.10 -41.03 29.92
CA ILE A 6 43.62 -40.73 28.56
C ILE A 6 43.20 -39.26 28.56
N GLY A 7 43.96 -38.44 27.82
CA GLY A 7 43.62 -37.04 27.58
C GLY A 7 42.52 -36.94 26.56
N VAL A 8 41.36 -36.38 26.96
CA VAL A 8 40.29 -36.05 26.06
C VAL A 8 40.54 -34.65 25.49
N SER A 9 40.90 -34.60 24.21
CA SER A 9 41.02 -33.32 23.48
C SER A 9 39.66 -32.83 23.06
N LEU A 10 39.19 -31.74 23.66
CA LEU A 10 37.98 -31.02 23.26
C LEU A 10 38.30 -30.14 22.01
N PHE A 11 37.91 -30.59 20.85
CA PHE A 11 37.90 -29.79 19.65
C PHE A 11 36.70 -28.83 19.72
N SER A 12 36.95 -27.55 20.04
CA SER A 12 35.96 -26.48 19.91
C SER A 12 35.77 -26.13 18.47
N PHE A 13 34.62 -26.52 17.91
CA PHE A 13 34.23 -26.18 16.58
C PHE A 13 33.52 -24.80 16.64
N SER A 14 34.26 -23.72 16.35
CA SER A 14 33.70 -22.38 16.25
C SER A 14 32.99 -22.24 14.91
N VAL A 15 31.65 -22.35 14.92
CA VAL A 15 30.81 -22.03 13.75
C VAL A 15 30.73 -20.51 13.66
N LEU A 16 31.47 -19.93 12.71
CA LEU A 16 31.34 -18.55 12.30
C LEU A 16 30.00 -18.39 11.55
N PHE A 17 28.99 -17.90 12.26
CA PHE A 17 27.72 -17.51 11.65
C PHE A 17 27.95 -16.17 10.93
N SER A 18 28.27 -16.23 9.64
CA SER A 18 28.29 -15.04 8.79
C SER A 18 26.86 -14.54 8.61
N ALA A 19 26.49 -13.52 9.38
CA ALA A 19 25.25 -12.80 9.18
C ALA A 19 25.34 -12.04 7.85
N THR A 20 24.80 -12.62 6.78
CA THR A 20 24.54 -11.89 5.52
C THR A 20 23.45 -10.87 5.79
N THR A 21 23.86 -9.64 6.02
CA THR A 21 22.93 -8.48 6.03
C THR A 21 22.42 -8.31 4.61
N PHE A 22 21.21 -8.81 4.34
CA PHE A 22 20.48 -8.44 3.13
C PHE A 22 20.17 -6.95 3.27
N ALA A 23 20.85 -6.11 2.49
CA ALA A 23 20.44 -4.74 2.29
C ALA A 23 19.02 -4.79 1.71
N GLN A 24 18.01 -4.45 2.52
CA GLN A 24 16.64 -4.30 2.04
C GLN A 24 16.64 -3.11 1.08
N THR A 25 16.65 -3.39 -0.21
CA THR A 25 16.38 -2.36 -1.22
C THR A 25 14.98 -1.84 -0.98
N THR A 26 14.85 -0.53 -0.80
CA THR A 26 13.54 0.12 -0.68
C THR A 26 12.67 -0.34 -1.85
N PRO A 27 11.48 -0.89 -1.62
CA PRO A 27 10.63 -1.36 -2.70
C PRO A 27 10.42 -0.27 -3.75
N GLU A 28 10.44 -0.63 -5.02
CA GLU A 28 10.34 0.32 -6.13
C GLU A 28 9.10 1.23 -6.00
N TYR A 29 7.95 0.68 -5.54
CA TYR A 29 6.74 1.44 -5.29
C TYR A 29 6.89 2.51 -4.19
N ALA A 30 7.61 2.21 -3.10
CA ALA A 30 7.86 3.20 -2.05
C ALA A 30 8.65 4.39 -2.59
N LYS A 31 9.69 4.13 -3.37
CA LYS A 31 10.49 5.17 -4.03
C LYS A 31 9.67 5.97 -5.03
N LEU A 32 8.84 5.29 -5.82
CA LEU A 32 8.01 5.91 -6.84
C LEU A 32 7.02 6.90 -6.23
N ILE A 33 6.26 6.49 -5.19
CA ILE A 33 5.28 7.38 -4.56
C ILE A 33 5.93 8.53 -3.81
N GLU A 34 7.11 8.32 -3.21
CA GLU A 34 7.86 9.39 -2.57
C GLU A 34 8.29 10.46 -3.60
N GLN A 35 8.84 10.04 -4.74
CA GLN A 35 9.21 10.94 -5.82
C GLN A 35 8.00 11.69 -6.38
N ALA A 36 6.88 11.00 -6.58
CA ALA A 36 5.64 11.61 -7.05
C ALA A 36 5.10 12.63 -6.03
N HIS A 37 5.08 12.26 -4.74
CA HIS A 37 4.64 13.16 -3.69
C HIS A 37 5.50 14.43 -3.61
N GLN A 38 6.82 14.29 -3.60
CA GLN A 38 7.74 15.43 -3.57
C GLN A 38 7.57 16.35 -4.80
N LYS A 39 7.32 15.77 -5.97
CA LYS A 39 7.12 16.53 -7.21
C LYS A 39 5.84 17.36 -7.20
N TYR A 40 4.76 16.84 -6.64
CA TYR A 40 3.43 17.44 -6.78
C TYR A 40 2.87 18.09 -5.51
N LYS A 41 3.47 17.88 -4.33
CA LYS A 41 2.95 18.40 -3.04
C LYS A 41 2.78 19.92 -2.98
N SER A 42 3.51 20.67 -3.80
CA SER A 42 3.41 22.13 -3.88
C SER A 42 2.63 22.65 -5.09
N ASN A 43 2.00 21.75 -5.86
CA ASN A 43 1.15 22.15 -6.98
C ASN A 43 -0.17 22.72 -6.43
N ASN A 44 -0.51 23.94 -6.81
CA ASN A 44 -1.69 24.69 -6.40
C ASN A 44 -2.56 25.13 -7.60
N ASP A 45 -2.48 24.43 -8.74
CA ASP A 45 -3.21 24.77 -9.95
C ASP A 45 -4.72 24.51 -9.84
N GLY A 46 -5.15 23.71 -8.84
CA GLY A 46 -6.54 23.37 -8.55
C GLY A 46 -7.12 24.09 -7.34
N LYS A 47 -8.39 23.80 -7.07
CA LYS A 47 -9.07 24.15 -5.83
C LYS A 47 -9.87 22.96 -5.31
N VAL A 48 -10.24 22.98 -4.04
CA VAL A 48 -11.17 21.98 -3.47
C VAL A 48 -12.53 22.08 -4.19
N ALA A 49 -13.24 20.97 -4.27
CA ALA A 49 -14.60 20.94 -4.79
C ALA A 49 -15.50 21.79 -3.90
N ASP A 50 -16.27 22.71 -4.48
CA ASP A 50 -17.14 23.64 -3.77
C ASP A 50 -18.62 23.54 -4.17
N TYR A 51 -18.96 22.63 -5.08
CA TYR A 51 -20.33 22.37 -5.54
C TYR A 51 -21.20 21.67 -4.47
N ILE A 52 -20.58 21.07 -3.46
CA ILE A 52 -21.22 20.57 -2.23
C ILE A 52 -20.57 21.27 -1.03
N PRO A 53 -21.32 21.99 -0.17
CA PRO A 53 -20.72 22.78 0.93
C PRO A 53 -19.80 21.99 1.85
N ALA A 54 -20.11 20.72 2.11
CA ALA A 54 -19.27 19.86 2.94
C ALA A 54 -17.87 19.62 2.33
N LEU A 55 -17.73 19.60 1.01
CA LEU A 55 -16.46 19.40 0.32
C LEU A 55 -15.57 20.64 0.41
N ALA A 56 -16.17 21.83 0.40
CA ALA A 56 -15.44 23.09 0.49
C ALA A 56 -14.69 23.28 1.83
N THR A 57 -15.02 22.48 2.85
CA THR A 57 -14.35 22.55 4.15
C THR A 57 -13.02 21.83 4.22
N TYR A 58 -12.66 21.04 3.20
CA TYR A 58 -11.39 20.32 3.16
C TYR A 58 -10.23 21.26 2.85
N SER A 59 -9.06 20.97 3.45
CA SER A 59 -7.85 21.75 3.16
C SER A 59 -7.33 21.45 1.75
N PRO A 60 -7.04 22.47 0.93
CA PRO A 60 -6.42 22.26 -0.37
C PRO A 60 -5.00 21.69 -0.30
N ASN A 61 -4.38 21.77 0.88
CA ASN A 61 -3.02 21.27 1.11
C ASN A 61 -2.97 19.80 1.49
N ASN A 62 -4.12 19.13 1.67
CA ASN A 62 -4.14 17.70 1.94
C ASN A 62 -3.71 16.93 0.69
N PHE A 63 -2.63 16.17 0.81
CA PHE A 63 -2.13 15.36 -0.29
C PHE A 63 -1.58 14.03 0.21
N ALA A 64 -2.05 12.95 -0.35
CA ALA A 64 -1.60 11.60 -0.04
C ALA A 64 -1.57 10.72 -1.30
N ILE A 65 -0.64 9.78 -1.33
CA ILE A 65 -0.58 8.74 -2.35
C ILE A 65 -0.51 7.39 -1.65
N THR A 66 -1.35 6.46 -2.07
CA THR A 66 -1.34 5.07 -1.59
C THR A 66 -1.34 4.11 -2.77
N ILE A 67 -0.48 3.10 -2.72
CA ILE A 67 -0.51 1.95 -3.62
C ILE A 67 -0.79 0.71 -2.79
N ALA A 68 -1.84 -0.02 -3.13
CA ALA A 68 -2.13 -1.34 -2.62
C ALA A 68 -1.89 -2.36 -3.74
N THR A 69 -1.05 -3.36 -3.49
CA THR A 69 -0.74 -4.40 -4.46
C THR A 69 -1.66 -5.61 -4.28
N VAL A 70 -1.76 -6.45 -5.30
CA VAL A 70 -2.61 -7.66 -5.26
C VAL A 70 -2.16 -8.70 -4.23
N ASP A 71 -0.89 -8.64 -3.80
CA ASP A 71 -0.35 -9.46 -2.71
C ASP A 71 -0.54 -8.84 -1.32
N GLY A 72 -1.34 -7.75 -1.22
CA GLY A 72 -1.75 -7.12 0.03
C GLY A 72 -0.73 -6.16 0.63
N LYS A 73 0.37 -5.84 -0.05
CA LYS A 73 1.31 -4.82 0.43
C LYS A 73 0.75 -3.43 0.21
N ILE A 74 1.00 -2.54 1.17
CA ILE A 74 0.54 -1.15 1.12
C ILE A 74 1.75 -0.23 1.24
N TYR A 75 1.85 0.72 0.31
CA TYR A 75 2.85 1.78 0.30
C TYR A 75 2.14 3.11 0.39
N GLN A 76 2.57 3.99 1.29
CA GLN A 76 1.85 5.22 1.60
C GLN A 76 2.82 6.39 1.82
N VAL A 77 2.40 7.58 1.41
CA VAL A 77 3.12 8.84 1.65
C VAL A 77 2.14 10.00 1.78
N GLY A 78 2.47 11.00 2.60
CA GLY A 78 1.67 12.19 2.83
C GLY A 78 0.57 12.00 3.87
N ASP A 79 -0.56 12.68 3.69
CA ASP A 79 -1.65 12.81 4.67
C ASP A 79 -2.60 11.60 4.71
N VAL A 80 -2.06 10.39 4.72
CA VAL A 80 -2.82 9.13 4.58
C VAL A 80 -3.82 8.86 5.71
N ASN A 81 -3.64 9.48 6.87
CA ASN A 81 -4.55 9.33 8.01
C ASN A 81 -5.66 10.39 8.06
N LYS A 82 -5.66 11.34 7.11
CA LYS A 82 -6.74 12.33 7.01
C LYS A 82 -7.89 11.76 6.20
N PRO A 83 -9.14 12.00 6.62
CA PRO A 83 -10.30 11.59 5.84
C PRO A 83 -10.37 12.37 4.53
N PHE A 84 -10.61 11.65 3.43
CA PHE A 84 -10.86 12.21 2.11
C PHE A 84 -12.26 11.80 1.65
N PRO A 85 -13.01 12.67 0.94
CA PRO A 85 -14.27 12.29 0.35
C PRO A 85 -14.04 11.27 -0.79
N MET A 86 -14.75 10.15 -0.72
CA MET A 86 -14.64 9.09 -1.73
C MET A 86 -15.32 9.49 -3.04
N GLU A 87 -16.37 10.29 -2.98
CA GLU A 87 -17.18 10.75 -4.12
C GLU A 87 -17.56 9.61 -5.08
N SER A 88 -17.36 9.82 -6.38
CA SER A 88 -17.76 8.85 -7.42
C SER A 88 -16.98 7.54 -7.41
N LEU A 89 -15.88 7.42 -6.68
CA LEU A 89 -15.23 6.14 -6.47
C LEU A 89 -16.13 5.12 -5.76
N SER A 90 -17.11 5.59 -4.99
CA SER A 90 -18.14 4.76 -4.36
C SER A 90 -18.94 3.93 -5.36
N LYS A 91 -19.07 4.38 -6.62
CA LYS A 91 -19.81 3.68 -7.68
C LYS A 91 -19.18 2.32 -8.00
N VAL A 92 -17.86 2.22 -7.98
CA VAL A 92 -17.13 0.97 -8.23
C VAL A 92 -17.50 -0.08 -7.17
N PHE A 93 -17.50 0.31 -5.89
CA PHE A 93 -17.83 -0.58 -4.78
C PHE A 93 -19.32 -0.95 -4.77
N THR A 94 -20.20 0.00 -5.07
CA THR A 94 -21.64 -0.25 -5.20
C THR A 94 -21.93 -1.23 -6.34
N MET A 95 -21.26 -1.07 -7.48
CA MET A 95 -21.39 -1.99 -8.60
C MET A 95 -20.90 -3.39 -8.24
N ALA A 96 -19.73 -3.50 -7.60
CA ALA A 96 -19.19 -4.78 -7.16
C ALA A 96 -20.15 -5.50 -6.21
N LEU A 97 -20.73 -4.79 -5.24
CA LEU A 97 -21.72 -5.33 -4.31
C LEU A 97 -23.00 -5.79 -5.03
N ALA A 98 -23.50 -4.99 -5.98
CA ALA A 98 -24.68 -5.36 -6.76
C ALA A 98 -24.44 -6.63 -7.59
N MET A 99 -23.25 -6.74 -8.20
CA MET A 99 -22.86 -7.94 -8.96
C MET A 99 -22.69 -9.18 -8.04
N GLU A 100 -22.18 -9.00 -6.84
CA GLU A 100 -22.06 -10.07 -5.85
C GLU A 100 -23.43 -10.59 -5.40
N GLN A 101 -24.39 -9.68 -5.15
CA GLN A 101 -25.73 -10.04 -4.63
C GLN A 101 -26.69 -10.58 -5.71
N HIS A 102 -26.60 -10.08 -6.94
CA HIS A 102 -27.59 -10.36 -7.99
C HIS A 102 -27.00 -11.09 -9.21
N GLY A 103 -25.69 -11.22 -9.27
CA GLY A 103 -24.96 -11.74 -10.41
C GLY A 103 -24.73 -10.68 -11.50
N PRO A 104 -23.64 -10.82 -12.26
CA PRO A 104 -23.24 -9.82 -13.27
C PRO A 104 -24.26 -9.73 -14.41
N GLN A 105 -24.91 -10.83 -14.79
CA GLN A 105 -25.88 -10.84 -15.89
C GLN A 105 -27.12 -10.00 -15.57
N VAL A 106 -27.66 -10.11 -14.35
CA VAL A 106 -28.81 -9.31 -13.90
C VAL A 106 -28.49 -7.80 -13.92
N VAL A 107 -27.27 -7.44 -13.51
CA VAL A 107 -26.83 -6.04 -13.55
C VAL A 107 -26.70 -5.55 -14.99
N LEU A 108 -26.11 -6.36 -15.88
CA LEU A 108 -25.99 -6.06 -17.30
C LEU A 108 -27.36 -5.85 -17.97
N ASP A 109 -28.31 -6.75 -17.71
CA ASP A 109 -29.66 -6.72 -18.31
C ASP A 109 -30.47 -5.47 -17.86
N LYS A 110 -30.25 -5.03 -16.62
CA LYS A 110 -30.98 -3.88 -16.03
C LYS A 110 -30.34 -2.53 -16.32
N LEU A 111 -29.02 -2.46 -16.34
CA LEU A 111 -28.29 -1.20 -16.45
C LEU A 111 -27.59 -1.02 -17.79
N GLY A 112 -27.30 -2.12 -18.49
CA GLY A 112 -26.47 -2.13 -19.68
C GLY A 112 -24.98 -1.95 -19.36
N ALA A 113 -24.14 -2.11 -20.37
CA ALA A 113 -22.70 -1.87 -20.34
C ALA A 113 -22.22 -1.26 -21.67
N ASN A 114 -23.00 -0.34 -22.21
CA ASN A 114 -22.66 0.33 -23.46
C ASN A 114 -21.73 1.50 -23.19
N ALA A 115 -20.73 1.67 -24.06
CA ALA A 115 -19.98 2.91 -24.12
C ALA A 115 -20.90 4.03 -24.62
N THR A 116 -21.04 5.07 -23.84
CA THR A 116 -21.82 6.29 -24.20
C THR A 116 -20.88 7.42 -24.54
#